data_a82dafebfc1743dce76796f4d31e6c3e
#
_entry.id   a82dafebfc1743dce76796f4d31e6c3e
#
_cell.length_a   1.000
_cell.length_b   1.000
_cell.length_c   1.000
_cell.angle_alpha   90.00
_cell.angle_beta   90.00
_cell.angle_gamma   90.00
#
_symmetry.space_group_name_H-M   'P 1'
#
loop_
_entity.id
_entity.type
_entity.pdbx_description
1 polymer ?
#
loop_
_entity_poly.entity_id
_entity_poly.type
_entity_poly.pdbx_seq_one_letter_code
_entity_poly.pdbx_strand_id
1 'polypeptide(L)'
;MIKFSSRMNLLKGSAIRELLALANKPEVLSFAGGMPAPELFPVDKIKAATDAVLEEQGRVALQYSSTNGFEHFRQQIADRMEAKLNIKTSADNILVTSGSQQGLDYSARVFCDKGDVIIIESPSYLGALNAFKACEPNFVAIPTDGDGMIMEELEKVLATTENVKMIYVIPDFQNPSGRTWPLERRKQFMEIVNKYEVPVVEDNPYGELRFEGEYLPALKSMDTKGLVVFLGTFSKILAPGYRLGWVCADGEILQKYNFLAQAASLQASTEAQLVVSKFIDMY
;
A
#
# COMPACT_ATOMS: atom_id res chain seq x y z
N MET A 1 23.99 -26.36 -16.23
CA MET A 1 22.72 -25.58 -16.28
C MET A 1 22.50 -24.98 -14.90
N ILE A 2 22.27 -23.68 -14.82
CA ILE A 2 22.02 -22.98 -13.56
C ILE A 2 20.62 -23.35 -13.05
N LYS A 3 20.50 -23.73 -11.78
CA LYS A 3 19.21 -23.98 -11.11
C LYS A 3 18.78 -22.73 -10.34
N PHE A 4 17.66 -22.14 -10.69
CA PHE A 4 17.05 -21.04 -9.94
C PHE A 4 16.15 -21.56 -8.80
N SER A 5 15.83 -20.68 -7.85
CA SER A 5 14.83 -20.95 -6.82
C SER A 5 13.46 -21.24 -7.46
N SER A 6 12.70 -22.21 -6.88
CA SER A 6 11.38 -22.61 -7.38
C SER A 6 10.41 -21.44 -7.55
N ARG A 7 10.45 -20.48 -6.63
CA ARG A 7 9.61 -19.28 -6.66
C ARG A 7 9.79 -18.43 -7.94
N MET A 8 10.97 -18.49 -8.58
CA MET A 8 11.21 -17.75 -9.81
C MET A 8 10.36 -18.26 -11.00
N ASN A 9 9.85 -19.49 -10.93
CA ASN A 9 8.94 -20.01 -11.94
C ASN A 9 7.54 -19.37 -11.88
N LEU A 10 7.18 -18.79 -10.73
CA LEU A 10 5.91 -18.11 -10.50
C LEU A 10 5.96 -16.63 -10.87
N LEU A 11 7.16 -16.03 -10.88
CA LEU A 11 7.39 -14.64 -11.22
C LEU A 11 7.63 -14.53 -12.73
N LYS A 12 6.62 -14.09 -13.44
CA LYS A 12 6.70 -13.82 -14.89
C LYS A 12 6.74 -12.32 -15.15
N GLY A 13 7.32 -11.92 -16.29
CA GLY A 13 7.24 -10.54 -16.77
C GLY A 13 5.77 -10.06 -16.76
N SER A 14 5.56 -8.81 -16.40
CA SER A 14 4.21 -8.25 -16.33
C SER A 14 3.71 -7.93 -17.74
N ALA A 15 2.66 -8.61 -18.20
CA ALA A 15 1.95 -8.28 -19.45
C ALA A 15 1.49 -6.79 -19.46
N ILE A 16 1.20 -6.23 -18.28
CA ILE A 16 0.86 -4.81 -18.14
C ILE A 16 2.04 -3.91 -18.56
N ARG A 17 3.30 -4.29 -18.25
CA ARG A 17 4.47 -3.50 -18.66
C ARG A 17 4.67 -3.50 -20.18
N GLU A 18 4.40 -4.60 -20.84
CA GLU A 18 4.46 -4.69 -22.29
C GLU A 18 3.37 -3.80 -22.94
N LEU A 19 2.16 -3.83 -22.38
CA LEU A 19 1.06 -2.95 -22.81
C LEU A 19 1.37 -1.47 -22.54
N LEU A 20 1.94 -1.13 -21.39
CA LEU A 20 2.35 0.24 -21.07
C LEU A 20 3.46 0.76 -21.98
N ALA A 21 4.39 -0.10 -22.44
CA ALA A 21 5.39 0.28 -23.41
C ALA A 21 4.78 0.66 -24.78
N LEU A 22 3.68 0.00 -25.17
CA LEU A 22 2.91 0.37 -26.36
C LEU A 22 2.09 1.66 -26.12
N ALA A 23 1.54 1.82 -24.93
CA ALA A 23 0.72 2.97 -24.54
C ALA A 23 1.50 4.30 -24.49
N ASN A 24 2.83 4.25 -24.34
CA ASN A 24 3.68 5.44 -24.31
C ASN A 24 4.03 6.01 -25.71
N LYS A 25 3.52 5.42 -26.78
CA LYS A 25 3.72 5.97 -28.13
C LYS A 25 2.84 7.20 -28.35
N PRO A 26 3.37 8.30 -28.94
CA PRO A 26 2.63 9.57 -29.10
C PRO A 26 1.32 9.44 -29.87
N GLU A 27 1.20 8.46 -30.75
CA GLU A 27 0.02 8.20 -31.58
C GLU A 27 -1.06 7.36 -30.87
N VAL A 28 -0.81 6.91 -29.64
CA VAL A 28 -1.72 6.02 -28.90
C VAL A 28 -2.49 6.78 -27.82
N LEU A 29 -3.82 6.78 -27.92
CA LEU A 29 -4.70 7.18 -26.81
C LEU A 29 -4.86 5.98 -25.87
N SER A 30 -4.19 6.03 -24.72
CA SER A 30 -4.19 4.91 -23.76
C SER A 30 -5.31 5.05 -22.73
N PHE A 31 -6.13 3.99 -22.63
CA PHE A 31 -7.04 3.77 -21.51
C PHE A 31 -6.51 2.66 -20.55
N ALA A 32 -5.27 2.24 -20.71
CA ALA A 32 -4.63 1.19 -19.93
C ALA A 32 -3.63 1.78 -18.93
N GLY A 33 -3.84 1.55 -17.66
CA GLY A 33 -2.94 1.97 -16.59
C GLY A 33 -3.21 3.39 -16.08
N GLY A 34 -3.55 3.48 -14.79
CA GLY A 34 -3.84 4.74 -14.10
C GLY A 34 -2.56 5.51 -13.75
N MET A 35 -1.82 6.02 -14.74
CA MET A 35 -0.70 6.91 -14.48
C MET A 35 -1.22 8.32 -14.19
N PRO A 36 -0.70 9.01 -13.16
CA PRO A 36 -1.01 10.42 -12.93
C PRO A 36 -0.60 11.27 -14.15
N ALA A 37 -1.38 12.32 -14.43
CA ALA A 37 -1.13 13.26 -15.51
C ALA A 37 0.17 14.03 -15.26
N PRO A 38 1.22 13.89 -16.11
CA PRO A 38 2.53 14.49 -15.83
C PRO A 38 2.52 16.02 -15.83
N GLU A 39 1.61 16.63 -16.57
CA GLU A 39 1.41 18.07 -16.62
C GLU A 39 0.90 18.69 -15.31
N LEU A 40 0.36 17.86 -14.41
CA LEU A 40 -0.12 18.29 -13.10
C LEU A 40 0.96 18.16 -12.00
N PHE A 41 2.12 17.58 -12.30
CA PHE A 41 3.17 17.51 -11.29
C PHE A 41 3.65 18.90 -10.90
N PRO A 42 3.73 19.25 -9.60
CA PRO A 42 4.11 20.57 -9.13
C PRO A 42 5.64 20.79 -9.19
N VAL A 43 6.22 20.74 -10.40
CA VAL A 43 7.68 20.68 -10.63
C VAL A 43 8.40 21.88 -9.98
N ASP A 44 7.89 23.10 -10.14
CA ASP A 44 8.53 24.30 -9.58
C ASP A 44 8.52 24.29 -8.04
N LYS A 45 7.42 23.82 -7.44
CA LYS A 45 7.31 23.68 -5.97
C LYS A 45 8.22 22.60 -5.43
N ILE A 46 8.31 21.47 -6.15
CA ILE A 46 9.24 20.38 -5.83
C ILE A 46 10.68 20.87 -5.92
N LYS A 47 11.03 21.63 -6.97
CA LYS A 47 12.36 22.23 -7.11
C LYS A 47 12.68 23.12 -5.91
N ALA A 48 11.78 24.02 -5.54
CA ALA A 48 11.98 24.91 -4.39
C ALA A 48 12.17 24.13 -3.08
N ALA A 49 11.39 23.07 -2.84
CA ALA A 49 11.57 22.21 -1.67
C ALA A 49 12.91 21.44 -1.69
N THR A 50 13.35 20.99 -2.86
CA THR A 50 14.64 20.31 -3.02
C THR A 50 15.81 21.25 -2.75
N ASP A 51 15.79 22.45 -3.33
CA ASP A 51 16.80 23.48 -3.10
C ASP A 51 16.91 23.80 -1.60
N ALA A 52 15.78 24.04 -0.93
CA ALA A 52 15.74 24.31 0.51
C ALA A 52 16.32 23.14 1.35
N VAL A 53 15.97 21.90 1.04
CA VAL A 53 16.51 20.72 1.75
C VAL A 53 18.02 20.63 1.60
N LEU A 54 18.55 20.80 0.39
CA LEU A 54 19.98 20.70 0.15
C LEU A 54 20.77 21.86 0.79
N GLU A 55 20.20 23.05 0.83
CA GLU A 55 20.79 24.21 1.52
C GLU A 55 20.77 24.07 3.04
N GLU A 56 19.63 23.69 3.63
CA GLU A 56 19.43 23.65 5.07
C GLU A 56 20.06 22.40 5.70
N GLN A 57 19.94 21.23 5.05
CA GLN A 57 20.30 19.93 5.65
C GLN A 57 20.87 18.92 4.64
N GLY A 58 21.53 19.38 3.57
CA GLY A 58 22.04 18.52 2.49
C GLY A 58 22.91 17.36 2.97
N ARG A 59 23.75 17.56 3.99
CA ARG A 59 24.57 16.47 4.55
C ARG A 59 23.72 15.37 5.20
N VAL A 60 22.58 15.72 5.79
CA VAL A 60 21.63 14.76 6.38
C VAL A 60 20.86 14.05 5.26
N ALA A 61 20.43 14.80 4.25
CA ALA A 61 19.69 14.27 3.10
C ALA A 61 20.47 13.17 2.34
N LEU A 62 21.80 13.30 2.29
CA LEU A 62 22.69 12.39 1.56
C LEU A 62 23.29 11.28 2.43
N GLN A 63 22.92 11.17 3.72
CA GLN A 63 23.42 10.16 4.65
C GLN A 63 22.37 9.06 4.89
N TYR A 64 22.82 7.95 5.43
CA TYR A 64 21.92 6.92 6.00
C TYR A 64 21.08 7.52 7.13
N SER A 65 19.86 7.01 7.26
CA SER A 65 18.94 7.42 8.32
C SER A 65 18.29 6.23 9.02
N SER A 66 17.32 6.48 9.89
CA SER A 66 16.53 5.44 10.55
C SER A 66 15.74 4.61 9.53
N THR A 67 15.65 3.31 9.75
CA THR A 67 14.85 2.40 8.90
C THR A 67 13.39 2.80 8.82
N ASN A 68 12.81 3.25 9.94
CA ASN A 68 11.41 3.70 9.96
C ASN A 68 11.16 4.95 9.11
N GLY A 69 12.19 5.73 8.85
CA GLY A 69 12.11 7.03 8.21
C GLY A 69 12.15 8.19 9.22
N PHE A 70 12.21 9.41 8.70
CA PHE A 70 12.26 10.62 9.52
C PHE A 70 11.01 10.80 10.37
N GLU A 71 11.19 11.11 11.65
CA GLU A 71 10.08 11.25 12.60
C GLU A 71 9.10 12.33 12.17
N HIS A 72 9.60 13.52 11.81
CA HIS A 72 8.74 14.61 11.34
C HIS A 72 7.89 14.21 10.13
N PHE A 73 8.49 13.54 9.14
CA PHE A 73 7.77 13.04 7.96
C PHE A 73 6.72 11.97 8.33
N ARG A 74 7.06 11.06 9.24
CA ARG A 74 6.12 10.05 9.74
C ARG A 74 4.96 10.69 10.51
N GLN A 75 5.22 11.79 11.25
CA GLN A 75 4.16 12.53 11.93
C GLN A 75 3.25 13.25 10.93
N GLN A 76 3.79 13.88 9.89
CA GLN A 76 2.99 14.48 8.81
C GLN A 76 2.08 13.43 8.13
N ILE A 77 2.58 12.20 7.93
CA ILE A 77 1.78 11.10 7.41
C ILE A 77 0.66 10.73 8.40
N ALA A 78 0.96 10.63 9.70
CA ALA A 78 -0.04 10.33 10.73
C ALA A 78 -1.14 11.38 10.78
N ASP A 79 -0.78 12.66 10.77
CA ASP A 79 -1.73 13.80 10.80
C ASP A 79 -2.64 13.78 9.55
N ARG A 80 -2.05 13.47 8.39
CA ARG A 80 -2.81 13.31 7.14
C ARG A 80 -3.79 12.14 7.19
N MET A 81 -3.37 11.00 7.74
CA MET A 81 -4.22 9.82 7.91
C MET A 81 -5.39 10.11 8.84
N GLU A 82 -5.18 10.84 9.93
CA GLU A 82 -6.27 11.27 10.81
C GLU A 82 -7.23 12.19 10.08
N ALA A 83 -6.72 13.22 9.41
CA ALA A 83 -7.54 14.25 8.76
C ALA A 83 -8.38 13.71 7.57
N LYS A 84 -7.88 12.72 6.82
CA LYS A 84 -8.50 12.22 5.58
C LYS A 84 -9.23 10.88 5.74
N LEU A 85 -8.75 10.03 6.63
CA LEU A 85 -9.17 8.63 6.72
C LEU A 85 -9.69 8.25 8.12
N ASN A 86 -9.71 9.23 9.04
CA ASN A 86 -10.09 9.04 10.45
C ASN A 86 -9.22 8.00 11.19
N ILE A 87 -7.98 7.80 10.73
CA ILE A 87 -7.04 6.87 11.37
C ILE A 87 -6.24 7.63 12.43
N LYS A 88 -6.58 7.42 13.70
CA LYS A 88 -5.83 7.98 14.83
C LYS A 88 -4.60 7.14 15.09
N THR A 89 -3.45 7.69 14.79
CA THR A 89 -2.15 7.01 14.91
C THR A 89 -1.04 8.00 15.25
N SER A 90 0.19 7.54 15.38
CA SER A 90 1.38 8.36 15.61
C SER A 90 2.52 7.96 14.70
N ALA A 91 3.57 8.77 14.68
CA ALA A 91 4.81 8.46 13.96
C ALA A 91 5.38 7.08 14.31
N ASP A 92 5.18 6.60 15.54
CA ASP A 92 5.72 5.32 16.00
C ASP A 92 5.08 4.11 15.34
N ASN A 93 3.87 4.26 14.80
CA ASN A 93 3.14 3.21 14.08
C ASN A 93 3.34 3.28 12.57
N ILE A 94 4.28 4.08 12.07
CA ILE A 94 4.53 4.28 10.65
C ILE A 94 5.94 3.87 10.26
N LEU A 95 6.04 3.08 9.20
CA LEU A 95 7.27 2.73 8.49
C LEU A 95 7.20 3.29 7.07
N VAL A 96 8.13 4.16 6.70
CA VAL A 96 8.25 4.66 5.33
C VAL A 96 8.87 3.60 4.42
N THR A 97 8.26 3.40 3.25
CA THR A 97 8.66 2.37 2.29
C THR A 97 8.96 2.95 0.91
N SER A 98 9.64 2.18 0.07
CA SER A 98 9.88 2.53 -1.35
C SER A 98 8.62 2.32 -2.20
N GLY A 99 7.55 3.06 -1.86
CA GLY A 99 6.19 2.93 -2.36
C GLY A 99 5.43 1.78 -1.69
N SER A 100 4.09 1.78 -1.83
CA SER A 100 3.23 0.72 -1.27
C SER A 100 3.55 -0.67 -1.83
N GLN A 101 4.16 -0.77 -3.02
CA GLN A 101 4.60 -2.05 -3.59
C GLN A 101 5.57 -2.80 -2.67
N GLN A 102 6.47 -2.08 -1.97
CA GLN A 102 7.35 -2.69 -0.97
C GLN A 102 6.56 -3.13 0.26
N GLY A 103 5.56 -2.36 0.68
CA GLY A 103 4.63 -2.76 1.74
C GLY A 103 3.89 -4.05 1.41
N LEU A 104 3.43 -4.21 0.15
CA LEU A 104 2.81 -5.45 -0.32
C LEU A 104 3.78 -6.64 -0.28
N ASP A 105 5.02 -6.48 -0.78
CA ASP A 105 6.04 -7.55 -0.71
C ASP A 105 6.29 -7.97 0.74
N TYR A 106 6.43 -7.00 1.63
CA TYR A 106 6.65 -7.26 3.05
C TYR A 106 5.44 -7.95 3.70
N SER A 107 4.20 -7.61 3.31
CA SER A 107 2.99 -8.23 3.86
C SER A 107 2.99 -9.75 3.68
N ALA A 108 3.24 -10.21 2.45
CA ALA A 108 3.33 -11.65 2.22
C ALA A 108 4.48 -12.30 3.00
N ARG A 109 5.63 -11.63 3.08
CA ARG A 109 6.82 -12.18 3.78
C ARG A 109 6.69 -12.17 5.31
N VAL A 110 5.85 -11.30 5.87
CA VAL A 110 5.55 -11.28 7.31
C VAL A 110 4.57 -12.37 7.69
N PHE A 111 3.54 -12.58 6.87
CA PHE A 111 2.41 -13.42 7.28
C PHE A 111 2.40 -14.81 6.67
N CYS A 112 3.05 -15.05 5.51
CA CYS A 112 2.83 -16.26 4.74
C CYS A 112 4.08 -17.10 4.54
N ASP A 113 3.95 -18.37 4.82
CA ASP A 113 4.82 -19.43 4.35
C ASP A 113 4.26 -20.04 3.05
N LYS A 114 5.07 -20.89 2.40
CA LYS A 114 4.66 -21.63 1.22
C LYS A 114 3.43 -22.51 1.50
N GLY A 115 2.39 -22.31 0.69
CA GLY A 115 1.14 -23.07 0.78
C GLY A 115 0.07 -22.46 1.70
N ASP A 116 0.41 -21.44 2.47
CA ASP A 116 -0.56 -20.67 3.25
C ASP A 116 -1.57 -19.96 2.35
N VAL A 117 -2.71 -19.59 2.91
CA VAL A 117 -3.82 -18.99 2.16
C VAL A 117 -3.86 -17.50 2.35
N ILE A 118 -3.95 -16.78 1.22
CA ILE A 118 -4.29 -15.35 1.16
C ILE A 118 -5.69 -15.21 0.56
N ILE A 119 -6.60 -14.58 1.29
CA ILE A 119 -7.92 -14.20 0.78
C ILE A 119 -7.80 -12.88 0.02
N ILE A 120 -8.42 -12.82 -1.16
CA ILE A 120 -8.40 -11.64 -2.06
C ILE A 120 -9.78 -11.35 -2.61
N GLU A 121 -10.01 -10.15 -3.13
CA GLU A 121 -11.19 -9.81 -3.92
C GLU A 121 -11.14 -10.46 -5.33
N SER A 122 -12.28 -10.69 -5.94
CA SER A 122 -12.40 -11.12 -7.33
C SER A 122 -13.20 -10.08 -8.14
N PRO A 123 -12.52 -9.30 -9.02
CA PRO A 123 -11.08 -9.27 -9.34
C PRO A 123 -10.21 -8.60 -8.28
N SER A 124 -8.87 -8.75 -8.37
CA SER A 124 -7.91 -8.15 -7.46
C SER A 124 -6.72 -7.50 -8.20
N TYR A 125 -5.96 -6.65 -7.52
CA TYR A 125 -4.83 -5.92 -8.10
C TYR A 125 -3.66 -6.85 -8.44
N LEU A 126 -3.31 -6.90 -9.72
CA LEU A 126 -2.25 -7.80 -10.23
C LEU A 126 -0.87 -7.50 -9.64
N GLY A 127 -0.60 -6.24 -9.29
CA GLY A 127 0.67 -5.86 -8.67
C GLY A 127 0.85 -6.48 -7.28
N ALA A 128 -0.22 -6.55 -6.48
CA ALA A 128 -0.24 -7.22 -5.20
C ALA A 128 -0.07 -8.73 -5.35
N LEU A 129 -0.86 -9.34 -6.24
CA LEU A 129 -0.76 -10.78 -6.51
C LEU A 129 0.65 -11.20 -6.94
N ASN A 130 1.32 -10.38 -7.76
CA ASN A 130 2.69 -10.65 -8.18
C ASN A 130 3.70 -10.52 -7.03
N ALA A 131 3.52 -9.55 -6.12
CA ALA A 131 4.35 -9.45 -4.93
C ALA A 131 4.18 -10.69 -4.03
N PHE A 132 2.94 -11.09 -3.78
CA PHE A 132 2.62 -12.22 -2.91
C PHE A 132 3.13 -13.57 -3.45
N LYS A 133 3.13 -13.78 -4.77
CA LYS A 133 3.64 -15.01 -5.40
C LYS A 133 5.08 -15.36 -5.02
N ALA A 134 5.88 -14.39 -4.57
CA ALA A 134 7.24 -14.66 -4.10
C ALA A 134 7.28 -15.57 -2.85
N CYS A 135 6.17 -15.62 -2.07
CA CYS A 135 6.01 -16.51 -0.92
C CYS A 135 5.28 -17.82 -1.23
N GLU A 136 4.94 -18.07 -2.49
CA GLU A 136 4.26 -19.29 -2.95
C GLU A 136 2.92 -19.60 -2.23
N PRO A 137 2.05 -18.59 -1.94
CA PRO A 137 0.78 -18.83 -1.26
C PRO A 137 -0.27 -19.41 -2.20
N ASN A 138 -1.35 -19.93 -1.62
CA ASN A 138 -2.61 -20.22 -2.30
C ASN A 138 -3.53 -18.99 -2.21
N PHE A 139 -4.17 -18.61 -3.31
CA PHE A 139 -5.15 -17.53 -3.31
C PHE A 139 -6.57 -18.09 -3.26
N VAL A 140 -7.38 -17.58 -2.35
CA VAL A 140 -8.82 -17.81 -2.31
C VAL A 140 -9.51 -16.49 -2.62
N ALA A 141 -10.22 -16.46 -3.76
CA ALA A 141 -10.86 -15.24 -4.26
C ALA A 141 -12.33 -15.20 -3.81
N ILE A 142 -12.72 -14.12 -3.14
CA ILE A 142 -14.10 -13.87 -2.73
C ILE A 142 -14.81 -13.07 -3.83
N PRO A 143 -15.99 -13.47 -4.28
CA PRO A 143 -16.80 -12.69 -5.21
C PRO A 143 -17.12 -11.30 -4.68
N THR A 144 -17.29 -10.35 -5.61
CA THR A 144 -17.67 -8.97 -5.30
C THR A 144 -19.00 -8.61 -5.96
N ASP A 145 -19.78 -7.76 -5.30
CA ASP A 145 -20.99 -7.13 -5.82
C ASP A 145 -20.77 -5.62 -6.09
N GLY A 146 -21.83 -4.82 -6.17
CA GLY A 146 -21.76 -3.37 -6.33
C GLY A 146 -21.03 -2.65 -5.19
N ASP A 147 -21.06 -3.22 -3.99
CA ASP A 147 -20.53 -2.67 -2.74
C ASP A 147 -19.19 -3.30 -2.33
N GLY A 148 -18.57 -4.11 -3.19
CA GLY A 148 -17.28 -4.74 -2.94
C GLY A 148 -17.37 -6.22 -2.58
N MET A 149 -16.50 -6.70 -1.69
CA MET A 149 -16.45 -8.11 -1.26
C MET A 149 -17.75 -8.56 -0.60
N ILE A 150 -18.27 -9.74 -0.97
CA ILE A 150 -19.50 -10.31 -0.39
C ILE A 150 -19.17 -10.94 0.96
N MET A 151 -19.79 -10.43 2.03
CA MET A 151 -19.44 -10.79 3.41
C MET A 151 -19.84 -12.23 3.77
N GLU A 152 -20.96 -12.73 3.27
CA GLU A 152 -21.42 -14.10 3.48
C GLU A 152 -20.45 -15.13 2.89
N GLU A 153 -19.89 -14.82 1.71
CA GLU A 153 -18.88 -15.68 1.09
C GLU A 153 -17.54 -15.61 1.82
N LEU A 154 -17.14 -14.42 2.31
CA LEU A 154 -15.95 -14.27 3.14
C LEU A 154 -16.06 -15.11 4.41
N GLU A 155 -17.17 -14.99 5.14
CA GLU A 155 -17.38 -15.71 6.39
C GLU A 155 -17.41 -17.23 6.18
N LYS A 156 -18.06 -17.70 5.12
CA LYS A 156 -18.07 -19.11 4.71
C LYS A 156 -16.67 -19.64 4.44
N VAL A 157 -15.85 -18.89 3.70
CA VAL A 157 -14.46 -19.26 3.41
C VAL A 157 -13.64 -19.32 4.70
N LEU A 158 -13.74 -18.30 5.57
CA LEU A 158 -13.02 -18.29 6.86
C LEU A 158 -13.44 -19.43 7.79
N ALA A 159 -14.69 -19.85 7.74
CA ALA A 159 -15.19 -20.96 8.56
C ALA A 159 -14.73 -22.36 8.06
N THR A 160 -14.31 -22.49 6.80
CA THR A 160 -14.03 -23.79 6.17
C THR A 160 -12.61 -23.93 5.63
N THR A 161 -11.82 -22.84 5.60
CA THR A 161 -10.46 -22.84 5.05
C THR A 161 -9.43 -22.77 6.17
N GLU A 162 -8.55 -23.75 6.22
CA GLU A 162 -7.42 -23.76 7.14
C GLU A 162 -6.27 -22.89 6.63
N ASN A 163 -5.38 -22.47 7.52
CA ASN A 163 -4.15 -21.72 7.21
C ASN A 163 -4.36 -20.40 6.46
N VAL A 164 -5.48 -19.72 6.67
CA VAL A 164 -5.67 -18.34 6.22
C VAL A 164 -4.76 -17.44 7.04
N LYS A 165 -3.82 -16.75 6.39
CA LYS A 165 -2.82 -15.90 7.05
C LYS A 165 -3.05 -14.42 6.90
N MET A 166 -3.69 -14.00 5.82
CA MET A 166 -4.09 -12.60 5.64
C MET A 166 -5.22 -12.46 4.63
N ILE A 167 -5.93 -11.33 4.74
CA ILE A 167 -6.92 -10.86 3.76
C ILE A 167 -6.37 -9.59 3.13
N TYR A 168 -6.35 -9.50 1.79
CA TYR A 168 -5.93 -8.32 1.05
C TYR A 168 -7.12 -7.66 0.37
N VAL A 169 -7.32 -6.36 0.62
CA VAL A 169 -8.45 -5.57 0.10
C VAL A 169 -8.05 -4.16 -0.31
N ILE A 170 -8.81 -3.58 -1.26
CA ILE A 170 -8.77 -2.17 -1.66
C ILE A 170 -10.19 -1.59 -1.48
N PRO A 171 -10.54 -1.04 -0.32
CA PRO A 171 -11.91 -0.58 -0.07
C PRO A 171 -12.30 0.70 -0.81
N ASP A 172 -11.35 1.51 -1.27
CA ASP A 172 -11.58 2.76 -2.00
C ASP A 172 -11.10 2.66 -3.45
N PHE A 173 -12.04 2.84 -4.41
CA PHE A 173 -11.74 2.84 -5.85
C PHE A 173 -10.91 1.65 -6.31
N GLN A 174 -11.34 0.48 -5.93
CA GLN A 174 -10.66 -0.81 -6.11
C GLN A 174 -10.11 -0.99 -7.53
N ASN A 175 -8.88 -1.44 -7.62
CA ASN A 175 -8.25 -1.78 -8.90
C ASN A 175 -8.38 -3.29 -9.16
N PRO A 176 -9.11 -3.72 -10.23
CA PRO A 176 -9.51 -2.92 -11.39
C PRO A 176 -11.00 -2.51 -11.41
N SER A 177 -11.81 -2.82 -10.41
CA SER A 177 -13.27 -2.67 -10.50
C SER A 177 -13.79 -1.24 -10.37
N GLY A 178 -12.99 -0.31 -9.80
CA GLY A 178 -13.37 1.06 -9.48
C GLY A 178 -14.37 1.19 -8.32
N ARG A 179 -14.75 0.09 -7.69
CA ARG A 179 -15.73 0.07 -6.60
C ARG A 179 -15.19 0.67 -5.33
N THR A 180 -16.08 1.27 -4.56
CA THR A 180 -15.80 1.75 -3.19
C THR A 180 -16.76 1.08 -2.23
N TRP A 181 -16.24 0.50 -1.17
CA TRP A 181 -17.05 -0.13 -0.14
C TRP A 181 -17.78 0.93 0.69
N PRO A 182 -19.12 0.89 0.79
CA PRO A 182 -19.86 1.78 1.68
C PRO A 182 -19.53 1.48 3.14
N LEU A 183 -19.80 2.46 4.01
CA LEU A 183 -19.47 2.38 5.44
C LEU A 183 -20.00 1.10 6.09
N GLU A 184 -21.21 0.69 5.74
CA GLU A 184 -21.84 -0.50 6.33
C GLU A 184 -21.11 -1.79 5.96
N ARG A 185 -20.64 -1.90 4.70
CA ARG A 185 -19.82 -3.03 4.27
C ARG A 185 -18.47 -3.10 5.03
N ARG A 186 -17.87 -1.94 5.30
CA ARG A 186 -16.63 -1.85 6.09
C ARG A 186 -16.84 -2.32 7.54
N LYS A 187 -17.96 -1.95 8.16
CA LYS A 187 -18.30 -2.42 9.52
C LYS A 187 -18.51 -3.94 9.56
N GLN A 188 -19.33 -4.48 8.65
CA GLN A 188 -19.56 -5.93 8.54
C GLN A 188 -18.25 -6.70 8.35
N PHE A 189 -17.37 -6.19 7.48
CA PHE A 189 -16.05 -6.77 7.28
C PHE A 189 -15.23 -6.79 8.56
N MET A 190 -15.17 -5.68 9.30
CA MET A 190 -14.42 -5.61 10.56
C MET A 190 -15.01 -6.48 11.67
N GLU A 191 -16.33 -6.70 11.69
CA GLU A 191 -16.96 -7.67 12.61
C GLU A 191 -16.47 -9.10 12.31
N ILE A 192 -16.41 -9.49 11.03
CA ILE A 192 -15.90 -10.79 10.60
C ILE A 192 -14.40 -10.92 10.92
N VAL A 193 -13.60 -9.89 10.61
CA VAL A 193 -12.16 -9.87 10.92
C VAL A 193 -11.91 -10.04 12.41
N ASN A 194 -12.67 -9.33 13.25
CA ASN A 194 -12.54 -9.42 14.70
C ASN A 194 -12.98 -10.81 15.24
N LYS A 195 -13.93 -11.47 14.58
CA LYS A 195 -14.39 -12.82 14.94
C LYS A 195 -13.34 -13.89 14.65
N TYR A 196 -12.71 -13.82 13.48
CA TYR A 196 -11.75 -14.83 13.02
C TYR A 196 -10.29 -14.50 13.31
N GLU A 197 -10.01 -13.27 13.74
CA GLU A 197 -8.67 -12.76 14.12
C GLU A 197 -7.61 -12.93 13.02
N VAL A 198 -8.01 -12.74 11.76
CA VAL A 198 -7.11 -12.83 10.60
C VAL A 198 -6.56 -11.42 10.27
N PRO A 199 -5.23 -11.27 10.10
CA PRO A 199 -4.63 -10.02 9.66
C PRO A 199 -5.19 -9.52 8.32
N VAL A 200 -5.38 -8.21 8.20
CA VAL A 200 -5.87 -7.55 6.99
C VAL A 200 -4.79 -6.61 6.44
N VAL A 201 -4.56 -6.66 5.14
CA VAL A 201 -3.79 -5.65 4.42
C VAL A 201 -4.76 -4.78 3.65
N GLU A 202 -4.98 -3.56 4.16
CA GLU A 202 -5.78 -2.52 3.52
C GLU A 202 -4.87 -1.66 2.65
N ASP A 203 -4.97 -1.81 1.32
CA ASP A 203 -4.21 -1.02 0.36
C ASP A 203 -5.05 0.18 -0.11
N ASN A 204 -4.56 1.39 0.14
CA ASN A 204 -5.31 2.62 -0.13
C ASN A 204 -4.52 3.61 -1.00
N PRO A 205 -4.29 3.31 -2.28
CA PRO A 205 -3.61 4.23 -3.18
C PRO A 205 -4.52 5.35 -3.73
N TYR A 206 -5.83 5.21 -3.67
CA TYR A 206 -6.78 6.07 -4.39
C TYR A 206 -7.77 6.82 -3.49
N GLY A 207 -7.85 6.51 -2.22
CA GLY A 207 -8.87 7.05 -1.31
C GLY A 207 -8.93 8.58 -1.29
N GLU A 208 -7.78 9.24 -1.47
CA GLU A 208 -7.69 10.70 -1.51
C GLU A 208 -8.00 11.32 -2.88
N LEU A 209 -8.20 10.52 -3.93
CA LEU A 209 -8.56 10.98 -5.29
C LEU A 209 -10.07 11.05 -5.52
N ARG A 210 -10.85 11.24 -4.48
CA ARG A 210 -12.31 11.33 -4.55
C ARG A 210 -12.75 12.64 -5.19
N PHE A 211 -13.55 12.54 -6.29
CA PHE A 211 -14.10 13.70 -6.99
C PHE A 211 -15.48 14.11 -6.46
N GLU A 212 -16.25 13.15 -5.94
CA GLU A 212 -17.61 13.35 -5.45
C GLU A 212 -17.84 12.57 -4.16
N GLY A 213 -18.75 13.05 -3.31
CA GLY A 213 -19.08 12.47 -2.01
C GLY A 213 -18.06 12.79 -0.92
N GLU A 214 -18.17 12.10 0.21
CA GLU A 214 -17.34 12.33 1.40
C GLU A 214 -16.28 11.23 1.57
N TYR A 215 -15.19 11.57 2.26
CA TYR A 215 -14.21 10.58 2.69
C TYR A 215 -14.84 9.59 3.66
N LEU A 216 -14.62 8.31 3.44
CA LEU A 216 -15.09 7.26 4.32
C LEU A 216 -13.99 6.84 5.29
N PRO A 217 -14.34 6.52 6.55
CA PRO A 217 -13.38 5.96 7.49
C PRO A 217 -12.73 4.69 6.94
N ALA A 218 -11.40 4.61 7.01
CA ALA A 218 -10.66 3.43 6.59
C ALA A 218 -10.95 2.22 7.51
N LEU A 219 -10.69 1.00 7.06
CA LEU A 219 -10.80 -0.20 7.91
C LEU A 219 -9.87 -0.09 9.13
N LYS A 220 -8.64 0.43 8.92
CA LYS A 220 -7.69 0.69 10.00
C LYS A 220 -8.26 1.60 11.09
N SER A 221 -9.13 2.56 10.75
CA SER A 221 -9.77 3.43 11.75
C SER A 221 -10.78 2.71 12.65
N MET A 222 -11.26 1.53 12.23
CA MET A 222 -12.22 0.68 12.96
C MET A 222 -11.52 -0.50 13.64
N ASP A 223 -10.21 -0.62 13.48
CA ASP A 223 -9.41 -1.72 14.03
C ASP A 223 -9.25 -1.57 15.54
N THR A 224 -9.81 -2.50 16.29
CA THR A 224 -9.75 -2.53 17.77
C THR A 224 -8.79 -3.60 18.30
N LYS A 225 -8.28 -4.46 17.42
CA LYS A 225 -7.42 -5.60 17.79
C LYS A 225 -5.99 -5.49 17.24
N GLY A 226 -5.67 -4.42 16.48
CA GLY A 226 -4.36 -4.25 15.86
C GLY A 226 -4.12 -5.21 14.68
N LEU A 227 -5.19 -5.67 14.01
CA LEU A 227 -5.12 -6.65 12.92
C LEU A 227 -4.96 -6.02 11.54
N VAL A 228 -5.27 -4.72 11.39
CA VAL A 228 -5.23 -4.06 10.08
C VAL A 228 -3.87 -3.40 9.86
N VAL A 229 -3.20 -3.81 8.80
CA VAL A 229 -2.03 -3.15 8.21
C VAL A 229 -2.51 -2.26 7.07
N PHE A 230 -2.35 -0.95 7.23
CA PHE A 230 -2.71 0.03 6.21
C PHE A 230 -1.49 0.36 5.35
N LEU A 231 -1.68 0.35 4.03
CA LEU A 231 -0.67 0.75 3.05
C LEU A 231 -1.11 2.03 2.34
N GLY A 232 -0.25 3.05 2.40
CA GLY A 232 -0.45 4.31 1.68
C GLY A 232 0.69 4.62 0.73
N THR A 233 0.47 5.58 -0.17
CA THR A 233 1.48 5.95 -1.18
C THR A 233 1.35 7.40 -1.61
N PHE A 234 2.49 8.04 -1.86
CA PHE A 234 2.56 9.36 -2.51
C PHE A 234 2.46 9.29 -4.03
N SER A 235 2.45 8.08 -4.61
CA SER A 235 2.46 7.89 -6.07
C SER A 235 1.25 8.50 -6.77
N LYS A 236 0.09 8.59 -6.11
CA LYS A 236 -1.14 9.08 -6.73
C LYS A 236 -1.52 10.49 -6.26
N ILE A 237 -1.02 10.93 -5.11
CA ILE A 237 -1.35 12.22 -4.50
C ILE A 237 -0.25 13.28 -4.66
N LEU A 238 0.97 12.88 -5.07
CA LEU A 238 2.06 13.81 -5.37
C LEU A 238 2.78 13.43 -6.67
N ALA A 239 3.65 12.42 -6.64
CA ALA A 239 4.38 11.97 -7.82
C ALA A 239 4.91 10.54 -7.64
N PRO A 240 4.68 9.63 -8.61
CA PRO A 240 5.11 8.23 -8.52
C PRO A 240 6.64 8.06 -8.57
N GLY A 241 7.35 9.02 -9.15
CA GLY A 241 8.82 9.00 -9.29
C GLY A 241 9.58 9.03 -7.97
N TYR A 242 9.01 9.59 -6.91
CA TYR A 242 9.63 9.59 -5.58
C TYR A 242 9.76 8.21 -4.96
N ARG A 243 8.96 7.26 -5.40
CA ARG A 243 8.94 5.92 -4.81
C ARG A 243 8.79 5.96 -3.29
N LEU A 244 7.86 6.78 -2.79
CA LEU A 244 7.51 6.86 -1.38
C LEU A 244 6.10 6.32 -1.12
N GLY A 245 6.00 5.56 -0.06
CA GLY A 245 4.77 5.04 0.54
C GLY A 245 5.01 4.75 2.02
N TRP A 246 4.02 4.19 2.67
CA TRP A 246 4.14 3.84 4.09
C TRP A 246 3.30 2.62 4.45
N VAL A 247 3.71 1.98 5.50
CA VAL A 247 2.95 0.98 6.26
C VAL A 247 2.55 1.62 7.58
N CYS A 248 1.28 1.54 7.93
CA CYS A 248 0.80 1.86 9.28
C CYS A 248 0.25 0.59 9.91
N ALA A 249 0.86 0.16 11.01
CA ALA A 249 0.46 -1.03 11.76
C ALA A 249 0.82 -0.87 13.24
N ASP A 250 0.26 -1.73 14.08
CA ASP A 250 0.48 -1.65 15.51
C ASP A 250 1.54 -2.64 16.00
N GLY A 251 2.25 -2.27 17.05
CA GLY A 251 3.07 -3.12 17.90
C GLY A 251 4.00 -4.11 17.18
N GLU A 252 3.80 -5.40 17.46
CA GLU A 252 4.66 -6.47 16.96
C GLU A 252 4.58 -6.60 15.42
N ILE A 253 3.44 -6.34 14.82
CA ILE A 253 3.30 -6.40 13.35
C ILE A 253 4.26 -5.40 12.70
N LEU A 254 4.21 -4.12 13.08
CA LEU A 254 5.11 -3.11 12.52
C LEU A 254 6.58 -3.47 12.75
N GLN A 255 6.91 -4.04 13.90
CA GLN A 255 8.28 -4.48 14.19
C GLN A 255 8.77 -5.54 13.19
N LYS A 256 7.92 -6.49 12.77
CA LYS A 256 8.29 -7.49 11.74
C LYS A 256 8.52 -6.84 10.38
N TYR A 257 7.68 -5.87 9.99
CA TYR A 257 7.93 -5.08 8.77
C TYR A 257 9.25 -4.32 8.84
N ASN A 258 9.57 -3.73 9.99
CA ASN A 258 10.83 -3.02 10.20
C ASN A 258 12.04 -3.96 10.05
N PHE A 259 12.01 -5.16 10.62
CA PHE A 259 13.07 -6.15 10.43
C PHE A 259 13.26 -6.54 8.97
N LEU A 260 12.17 -6.69 8.20
CA LEU A 260 12.27 -6.92 6.78
C LEU A 260 12.85 -5.73 6.02
N ALA A 261 12.48 -4.50 6.40
CA ALA A 261 13.03 -3.29 5.80
C ALA A 261 14.54 -3.19 6.04
N GLN A 262 15.00 -3.48 7.26
CA GLN A 262 16.43 -3.54 7.58
C GLN A 262 17.17 -4.56 6.71
N ALA A 263 16.59 -5.74 6.53
CA ALA A 263 17.21 -6.81 5.76
C ALA A 263 17.20 -6.58 4.24
N ALA A 264 16.18 -5.88 3.72
CA ALA A 264 15.94 -5.78 2.28
C ALA A 264 16.51 -4.49 1.65
N SER A 265 16.41 -3.35 2.33
CA SER A 265 16.75 -2.05 1.77
C SER A 265 17.42 -1.08 2.74
N LEU A 266 17.57 -1.46 4.01
CA LEU A 266 17.97 -0.63 5.14
C LEU A 266 16.96 0.48 5.45
N GLN A 267 16.60 1.30 4.48
CA GLN A 267 15.68 2.43 4.59
C GLN A 267 15.14 2.84 3.22
N ALA A 268 14.07 3.62 3.21
CA ALA A 268 13.64 4.36 2.02
C ALA A 268 14.56 5.59 1.81
N SER A 269 14.58 6.16 0.59
CA SER A 269 15.43 7.32 0.25
C SER A 269 15.29 8.46 1.26
N THR A 270 16.40 8.81 1.90
CA THR A 270 16.50 9.92 2.87
C THR A 270 16.14 11.24 2.23
N GLU A 271 16.77 11.54 1.08
CA GLU A 271 16.51 12.77 0.31
C GLU A 271 15.05 12.90 -0.08
N ALA A 272 14.46 11.85 -0.65
CA ALA A 272 13.06 11.86 -1.08
C ALA A 272 12.10 12.14 0.09
N GLN A 273 12.36 11.55 1.27
CA GLN A 273 11.57 11.80 2.47
C GLN A 273 11.65 13.27 2.89
N LEU A 274 12.84 13.84 2.95
CA LEU A 274 13.05 15.23 3.37
C LEU A 274 12.46 16.23 2.37
N VAL A 275 12.60 15.98 1.07
CA VAL A 275 12.02 16.83 0.01
C VAL A 275 10.49 16.80 0.08
N VAL A 276 9.87 15.63 0.22
CA VAL A 276 8.42 15.51 0.33
C VAL A 276 7.91 16.11 1.64
N SER A 277 8.62 15.88 2.75
CA SER A 277 8.32 16.52 4.04
C SER A 277 8.36 18.06 3.94
N LYS A 278 9.43 18.61 3.36
CA LYS A 278 9.58 20.05 3.13
C LYS A 278 8.49 20.60 2.21
N PHE A 279 8.12 19.86 1.17
CA PHE A 279 7.01 20.22 0.28
C PHE A 279 5.68 20.31 1.06
N ILE A 280 5.39 19.38 1.96
CA ILE A 280 4.18 19.40 2.81
C ILE A 280 4.20 20.60 3.75
N ASP A 281 5.36 20.98 4.32
CA ASP A 281 5.48 22.14 5.20
C ASP A 281 5.28 23.48 4.46
N MET A 282 5.65 23.53 3.17
CA MET A 282 5.63 24.76 2.37
C MET A 282 4.28 25.03 1.70
N TYR A 283 3.48 24.01 1.43
CA TYR A 283 2.29 24.07 0.56
C TYR A 283 1.10 23.24 1.08
#